data_4a5ca5218aa73c9a7d4133e0d976ac7d
#
_entry.id   4a5ca5218aa73c9a7d4133e0d976ac7d
#
_cell.length_a   1.000
_cell.length_b   1.000
_cell.length_c   1.000
_cell.angle_alpha   90.00
_cell.angle_beta   90.00
_cell.angle_gamma   90.00
#
_symmetry.space_group_name_H-M   'P 1'
#
loop_
_entity.id
_entity.type
_entity.pdbx_description
1 polymer ?
#
loop_
_entity_poly.entity_id
_entity_poly.type
_entity_poly.pdbx_seq_one_letter_code
_entity_poly.pdbx_strand_id
1 'polypeptide(L)'
;MSKPVLIETSARHVHVSRRVLNILFGEGYELTWKKDLSQPGQFLSNCRVRLIGPKGVIDNVAVLGPVRGATQVEISATDARALGVSAPVRLSGELADAAEITLQNGSVIITRKAAIIAQRHLHMTPTDAAAFGVRHGQRVSVRVLGSRPLILEDVPVRVSEASALALHIDTDEANAAGAGKDCRCRIVGACSDAPACAPAGQDRAPEPSACDSLPGKLITEQDIRALRKKGCAALTVRKGQIITPLARDTAKSFGISITYGG
;
A
#
# COMPACT_ATOMS: atom_id res chain seq x y z
N MET A 1 1.71 -31.05 -12.62
CA MET A 1 0.97 -29.79 -12.43
C MET A 1 0.83 -29.54 -10.94
N SER A 2 1.13 -28.34 -10.43
CA SER A 2 1.02 -28.02 -9.00
C SER A 2 -0.42 -28.15 -8.48
N LYS A 3 -0.57 -28.58 -7.23
CA LYS A 3 -1.87 -28.69 -6.55
C LYS A 3 -2.53 -27.29 -6.50
N PRO A 4 -3.86 -27.17 -6.75
CA PRO A 4 -4.53 -25.88 -6.65
C PRO A 4 -4.60 -25.42 -5.19
N VAL A 5 -4.36 -24.12 -4.97
CA VAL A 5 -4.39 -23.43 -3.66
C VAL A 5 -5.66 -22.60 -3.57
N LEU A 6 -6.31 -22.58 -2.41
CA LEU A 6 -7.48 -21.74 -2.15
C LEU A 6 -7.08 -20.27 -2.18
N ILE A 7 -7.94 -19.43 -2.76
CA ILE A 7 -7.81 -17.96 -2.68
C ILE A 7 -8.75 -17.44 -1.61
N GLU A 8 -8.22 -16.56 -0.79
CA GLU A 8 -8.97 -15.84 0.23
C GLU A 8 -8.85 -14.34 0.01
N THR A 9 -10.01 -13.71 -0.07
CA THR A 9 -10.06 -12.25 -0.22
C THR A 9 -9.98 -11.59 1.14
N SER A 10 -8.89 -10.86 1.39
CA SER A 10 -8.72 -10.02 2.56
C SER A 10 -9.44 -8.70 2.31
N ALA A 11 -10.70 -8.60 2.75
CA ALA A 11 -11.42 -7.33 2.74
C ALA A 11 -10.80 -6.38 3.80
N ARG A 12 -11.11 -5.09 3.69
CA ARG A 12 -10.64 -4.08 4.65
C ARG A 12 -10.93 -4.49 6.09
N HIS A 13 -9.93 -4.34 6.95
CA HIS A 13 -10.04 -4.68 8.36
C HIS A 13 -8.99 -3.97 9.22
N VAL A 14 -9.15 -4.07 10.52
CA VAL A 14 -8.25 -3.48 11.50
C VAL A 14 -7.75 -4.53 12.47
N HIS A 15 -6.46 -4.54 12.74
CA HIS A 15 -5.86 -5.15 13.91
C HIS A 15 -5.55 -4.05 14.92
N VAL A 16 -5.85 -4.27 16.18
CA VAL A 16 -5.64 -3.28 17.23
C VAL A 16 -4.57 -3.74 18.23
N SER A 17 -3.79 -2.79 18.71
CA SER A 17 -2.98 -3.01 19.90
C SER A 17 -3.84 -2.90 21.16
N ARG A 18 -3.39 -3.46 22.29
CA ARG A 18 -4.08 -3.35 23.58
C ARG A 18 -4.41 -1.89 23.91
N ARG A 19 -3.44 -1.00 23.73
CA ARG A 19 -3.62 0.42 24.00
C ARG A 19 -4.74 1.05 23.17
N VAL A 20 -4.80 0.75 21.87
CA VAL A 20 -5.81 1.32 20.96
C VAL A 20 -7.17 0.69 21.22
N LEU A 21 -7.23 -0.61 21.55
CA LEU A 21 -8.46 -1.28 21.95
C LEU A 21 -9.07 -0.62 23.19
N ASN A 22 -8.26 -0.41 24.23
CA ASN A 22 -8.71 0.24 25.47
C ASN A 22 -9.21 1.67 25.22
N ILE A 23 -8.52 2.44 24.36
CA ILE A 23 -8.96 3.80 24.02
C ILE A 23 -10.31 3.77 23.29
N LEU A 24 -10.48 2.90 22.28
CA LEU A 24 -11.68 2.89 21.43
C LEU A 24 -12.90 2.25 22.11
N PHE A 25 -12.70 1.24 22.95
CA PHE A 25 -13.79 0.42 23.49
C PHE A 25 -13.90 0.45 25.02
N GLY A 26 -12.95 1.09 25.70
CA GLY A 26 -12.88 1.18 27.16
C GLY A 26 -11.77 0.33 27.75
N GLU A 27 -11.29 0.73 28.93
CA GLU A 27 -10.22 0.04 29.65
C GLU A 27 -10.64 -1.40 29.98
N GLY A 28 -9.73 -2.35 29.74
CA GLY A 28 -9.99 -3.77 29.99
C GLY A 28 -10.91 -4.46 28.99
N TYR A 29 -11.35 -3.78 27.93
CA TYR A 29 -12.24 -4.37 26.92
C TYR A 29 -11.56 -5.54 26.20
N GLU A 30 -12.29 -6.65 26.00
CA GLU A 30 -11.82 -7.82 25.26
C GLU A 30 -12.58 -7.96 23.94
N LEU A 31 -11.84 -8.35 22.87
CA LEU A 31 -12.45 -8.63 21.56
C LEU A 31 -13.37 -9.85 21.68
N THR A 32 -14.65 -9.69 21.40
CA THR A 32 -15.62 -10.78 21.41
C THR A 32 -15.56 -11.55 20.09
N TRP A 33 -15.33 -12.85 20.19
CA TRP A 33 -15.29 -13.76 19.06
C TRP A 33 -16.63 -13.83 18.32
N LYS A 34 -16.57 -13.85 17.00
CA LYS A 34 -17.74 -14.04 16.12
C LYS A 34 -17.61 -15.30 15.27
N LYS A 35 -16.46 -15.49 14.62
CA LYS A 35 -16.13 -16.70 13.86
C LYS A 35 -14.62 -16.80 13.66
N ASP A 36 -14.12 -18.02 13.51
CA ASP A 36 -12.73 -18.24 13.12
C ASP A 36 -12.46 -17.80 11.69
N LEU A 37 -11.23 -17.38 11.44
CA LEU A 37 -10.68 -17.17 10.10
C LEU A 37 -9.88 -18.41 9.71
N SER A 38 -9.51 -18.50 8.44
CA SER A 38 -8.75 -19.63 7.90
C SER A 38 -7.36 -19.78 8.50
N GLN A 39 -6.74 -18.65 8.85
CA GLN A 39 -5.42 -18.70 9.48
C GLN A 39 -5.57 -19.01 10.97
N PRO A 40 -4.87 -20.07 11.47
CA PRO A 40 -5.00 -20.52 12.85
C PRO A 40 -4.80 -19.40 13.88
N GLY A 41 -5.66 -19.36 14.89
CA GLY A 41 -5.62 -18.40 15.98
C GLY A 41 -6.13 -17.00 15.62
N GLN A 42 -6.55 -16.75 14.39
CA GLN A 42 -7.19 -15.51 13.99
C GLN A 42 -8.71 -15.65 13.96
N PHE A 43 -9.40 -14.58 14.32
CA PHE A 43 -10.87 -14.57 14.32
C PHE A 43 -11.44 -13.21 13.95
N LEU A 44 -12.61 -13.22 13.35
CA LEU A 44 -13.43 -12.03 13.19
C LEU A 44 -14.11 -11.73 14.53
N SER A 45 -13.93 -10.51 15.05
CA SER A 45 -14.66 -10.07 16.24
C SER A 45 -16.02 -9.44 15.89
N ASN A 46 -16.84 -9.20 16.92
CA ASN A 46 -18.07 -8.42 16.77
C ASN A 46 -17.78 -6.91 16.69
N CYS A 47 -16.59 -6.48 17.05
CA CYS A 47 -16.21 -5.08 17.07
C CYS A 47 -16.11 -4.48 15.66
N ARG A 48 -16.57 -3.25 15.54
CA ARG A 48 -16.51 -2.46 14.31
C ARG A 48 -15.99 -1.07 14.62
N VAL A 49 -15.28 -0.51 13.65
CA VAL A 49 -14.81 0.88 13.71
C VAL A 49 -15.13 1.58 12.39
N ARG A 50 -15.15 2.90 12.44
CA ARG A 50 -15.16 3.77 11.28
C ARG A 50 -13.72 4.17 10.98
N LEU A 51 -13.36 4.19 9.70
CA LEU A 51 -12.12 4.79 9.21
C LEU A 51 -12.44 6.16 8.63
N ILE A 52 -11.64 7.15 8.98
CA ILE A 52 -11.77 8.53 8.51
C ILE A 52 -10.45 8.94 7.87
N GLY A 53 -10.51 9.36 6.64
CA GLY A 53 -9.40 9.95 5.89
C GLY A 53 -9.72 11.38 5.45
N PRO A 54 -8.77 12.07 4.80
CA PRO A 54 -8.94 13.47 4.38
C PRO A 54 -10.09 13.71 3.40
N LYS A 55 -10.50 12.70 2.60
CA LYS A 55 -11.52 12.86 1.56
C LYS A 55 -12.81 12.12 1.86
N GLY A 56 -12.81 11.18 2.78
CA GLY A 56 -13.99 10.38 3.02
C GLY A 56 -13.90 9.48 4.24
N VAL A 57 -14.97 8.73 4.45
CA VAL A 57 -15.12 7.82 5.57
C VAL A 57 -15.55 6.44 5.07
N ILE A 58 -15.15 5.39 5.78
CA ILE A 58 -15.61 4.01 5.56
C ILE A 58 -16.14 3.49 6.90
N ASP A 59 -17.41 3.15 6.91
CA ASP A 59 -18.08 2.64 8.09
C ASP A 59 -18.00 1.11 8.21
N ASN A 60 -18.30 0.63 9.41
CA ASN A 60 -18.49 -0.80 9.70
C ASN A 60 -17.28 -1.68 9.39
N VAL A 61 -16.07 -1.15 9.56
CA VAL A 61 -14.82 -1.89 9.31
C VAL A 61 -14.58 -2.89 10.44
N ALA A 62 -14.32 -4.14 10.07
CA ALA A 62 -14.14 -5.22 11.03
C ALA A 62 -12.85 -5.08 11.83
N VAL A 63 -12.91 -5.37 13.12
CA VAL A 63 -11.72 -5.58 13.94
C VAL A 63 -11.46 -7.06 14.04
N LEU A 64 -10.25 -7.49 13.67
CA LEU A 64 -9.81 -8.87 13.74
C LEU A 64 -9.00 -9.13 15.01
N GLY A 65 -9.23 -10.27 15.62
CA GLY A 65 -8.47 -10.76 16.75
C GLY A 65 -7.42 -11.82 16.33
N PRO A 66 -6.49 -12.13 17.22
CA PRO A 66 -6.31 -11.55 18.56
C PRO A 66 -5.74 -10.13 18.54
N VAL A 67 -5.68 -9.50 19.71
CA VAL A 67 -4.98 -8.22 19.92
C VAL A 67 -3.51 -8.38 19.52
N ARG A 68 -2.95 -7.41 18.80
CA ARG A 68 -1.56 -7.43 18.30
C ARG A 68 -0.67 -6.43 19.05
N GLY A 69 0.64 -6.51 18.84
CA GLY A 69 1.60 -5.56 19.41
C GLY A 69 1.45 -4.14 18.83
N ALA A 70 1.02 -4.02 17.57
CA ALA A 70 0.79 -2.76 16.89
C ALA A 70 -0.60 -2.70 16.25
N THR A 71 -1.14 -1.49 16.13
CA THR A 71 -2.39 -1.25 15.38
C THR A 71 -2.06 -1.15 13.89
N GLN A 72 -2.86 -1.83 13.07
CA GLN A 72 -2.73 -1.89 11.63
C GLN A 72 -4.10 -1.83 10.97
N VAL A 73 -4.19 -1.05 9.91
CA VAL A 73 -5.39 -0.92 9.07
C VAL A 73 -5.02 -1.41 7.68
N GLU A 74 -5.60 -2.53 7.28
CA GLU A 74 -5.43 -3.09 5.95
C GLU A 74 -6.60 -2.68 5.06
N ILE A 75 -6.28 -2.04 3.95
CA ILE A 75 -7.25 -1.51 2.98
C ILE A 75 -6.82 -1.88 1.56
N SER A 76 -7.72 -1.75 0.59
CA SER A 76 -7.38 -1.85 -0.82
C SER A 76 -6.93 -0.49 -1.39
N ALA A 77 -6.38 -0.48 -2.59
CA ALA A 77 -6.03 0.77 -3.29
C ALA A 77 -7.28 1.63 -3.58
N THR A 78 -8.43 1.00 -3.86
CA THR A 78 -9.72 1.69 -4.02
C THR A 78 -10.18 2.34 -2.72
N ASP A 79 -10.04 1.65 -1.58
CA ASP A 79 -10.36 2.20 -0.27
C ASP A 79 -9.44 3.38 0.08
N ALA A 80 -8.13 3.25 -0.16
CA ALA A 80 -7.15 4.30 0.06
C ALA A 80 -7.51 5.57 -0.74
N ARG A 81 -7.92 5.40 -2.00
CA ARG A 81 -8.38 6.52 -2.85
C ARG A 81 -9.65 7.16 -2.31
N ALA A 82 -10.62 6.35 -1.88
CA ALA A 82 -11.89 6.84 -1.31
C ALA A 82 -11.65 7.62 0.00
N LEU A 83 -10.75 7.15 0.85
CA LEU A 83 -10.35 7.84 2.08
C LEU A 83 -9.44 9.06 1.81
N GLY A 84 -8.76 9.11 0.65
CA GLY A 84 -7.79 10.14 0.33
C GLY A 84 -6.46 9.97 1.07
N VAL A 85 -6.10 8.73 1.42
CA VAL A 85 -4.83 8.40 2.06
C VAL A 85 -3.85 7.79 1.06
N SER A 86 -2.56 8.09 1.21
CA SER A 86 -1.49 7.54 0.38
C SER A 86 -0.81 6.40 1.13
N ALA A 87 -1.51 5.26 1.23
CA ALA A 87 -1.02 4.10 1.94
C ALA A 87 -0.05 3.28 1.07
N PRO A 88 1.10 2.83 1.60
CA PRO A 88 2.02 1.97 0.88
C PRO A 88 1.50 0.54 0.81
N VAL A 89 1.91 -0.20 -0.24
CA VAL A 89 1.67 -1.65 -0.32
C VAL A 89 2.68 -2.34 0.57
N ARG A 90 2.22 -3.07 1.60
CA ARG A 90 3.07 -3.74 2.60
C ARG A 90 2.51 -5.08 3.04
N LEU A 91 3.39 -5.97 3.44
CA LEU A 91 2.98 -7.16 4.18
C LEU A 91 2.48 -6.78 5.57
N SER A 92 1.54 -7.56 6.07
CA SER A 92 1.03 -7.41 7.44
C SER A 92 2.19 -7.47 8.45
N GLY A 93 2.29 -6.42 9.27
CA GLY A 93 3.37 -6.19 10.24
C GLY A 93 4.40 -5.14 9.81
N GLU A 94 4.51 -4.80 8.54
CA GLU A 94 5.43 -3.80 8.02
C GLU A 94 4.78 -2.41 8.05
N LEU A 95 5.01 -1.65 9.12
CA LEU A 95 4.31 -0.39 9.40
C LEU A 95 5.23 0.85 9.41
N ALA A 96 6.51 0.71 9.08
CA ALA A 96 7.49 1.80 9.22
C ALA A 96 7.08 3.08 8.47
N ASP A 97 6.47 2.94 7.31
CA ASP A 97 6.00 4.02 6.44
C ASP A 97 4.47 4.02 6.24
N ALA A 98 3.72 3.36 7.15
CA ALA A 98 2.28 3.32 7.11
C ALA A 98 1.68 4.73 7.10
N ALA A 99 0.62 4.90 6.30
CA ALA A 99 -0.06 6.19 6.20
C ALA A 99 -0.89 6.49 7.46
N GLU A 100 -1.09 7.78 7.70
CA GLU A 100 -1.95 8.23 8.78
C GLU A 100 -3.41 7.97 8.46
N ILE A 101 -4.13 7.44 9.44
CA ILE A 101 -5.57 7.15 9.37
C ILE A 101 -6.21 7.38 10.74
N THR A 102 -7.45 7.82 10.74
CA THR A 102 -8.23 8.00 11.96
C THR A 102 -9.24 6.88 12.13
N LEU A 103 -9.26 6.27 13.31
CA LEU A 103 -10.23 5.27 13.73
C LEU A 103 -11.22 5.90 14.69
N GLN A 104 -12.49 5.57 14.54
CA GLN A 104 -13.59 6.06 15.40
C GLN A 104 -14.47 4.92 15.87
N ASN A 105 -14.83 4.96 17.15
CA ASN A 105 -15.91 4.17 17.74
C ASN A 105 -16.81 5.07 18.61
N GLY A 106 -18.05 5.24 18.22
CA GLY A 106 -18.94 6.22 18.86
C GLY A 106 -18.37 7.63 18.82
N SER A 107 -18.20 8.26 19.98
CA SER A 107 -17.58 9.59 20.11
C SER A 107 -16.05 9.56 20.23
N VAL A 108 -15.45 8.38 20.40
CA VAL A 108 -14.00 8.25 20.59
C VAL A 108 -13.29 8.20 19.24
N ILE A 109 -12.26 9.02 19.10
CA ILE A 109 -11.47 9.17 17.87
C ILE A 109 -10.00 9.03 18.20
N ILE A 110 -9.25 8.32 17.36
CA ILE A 110 -7.79 8.19 17.49
C ILE A 110 -7.13 8.15 16.12
N THR A 111 -6.10 8.96 15.92
CA THR A 111 -5.32 9.00 14.68
C THR A 111 -3.99 8.27 14.85
N ARG A 112 -3.61 7.45 13.88
CA ARG A 112 -2.38 6.64 13.89
C ARG A 112 -1.78 6.50 12.49
N LYS A 113 -0.46 6.40 12.42
CA LYS A 113 0.24 5.88 11.24
C LYS A 113 0.10 4.37 11.24
N ALA A 114 -0.90 3.86 10.54
CA ALA A 114 -1.31 2.46 10.63
C ALA A 114 -1.89 1.90 9.33
N ALA A 115 -2.19 2.73 8.32
CA ALA A 115 -2.83 2.28 7.10
C ALA A 115 -1.80 1.79 6.08
N ILE A 116 -2.02 0.57 5.59
CA ILE A 116 -1.29 -0.06 4.49
C ILE A 116 -2.27 -0.63 3.48
N ILE A 117 -1.87 -0.71 2.22
CA ILE A 117 -2.53 -1.56 1.23
C ILE A 117 -1.98 -2.97 1.42
N ALA A 118 -2.87 -3.93 1.69
CA ALA A 118 -2.48 -5.31 1.94
C ALA A 118 -1.80 -5.93 0.71
N GLN A 119 -0.52 -6.28 0.83
CA GLN A 119 0.21 -6.99 -0.21
C GLN A 119 -0.28 -8.43 -0.31
N ARG A 120 -0.61 -8.89 -1.52
CA ARG A 120 -0.89 -10.30 -1.78
C ARG A 120 0.23 -11.20 -1.30
N HIS A 121 -0.08 -12.36 -0.76
CA HIS A 121 0.91 -13.32 -0.29
C HIS A 121 0.35 -14.73 -0.16
N LEU A 122 1.23 -15.74 -0.24
CA LEU A 122 0.91 -17.14 -0.01
C LEU A 122 1.28 -17.54 1.42
N HIS A 123 0.31 -18.05 2.17
CA HIS A 123 0.56 -18.75 3.43
C HIS A 123 0.81 -20.23 3.15
N MET A 124 1.83 -20.81 3.79
CA MET A 124 2.19 -22.21 3.68
C MET A 124 2.75 -22.73 5.00
N THR A 125 2.52 -24.02 5.29
CA THR A 125 3.32 -24.75 6.26
C THR A 125 4.68 -25.13 5.64
N PRO A 126 5.69 -25.52 6.42
CA PRO A 126 6.94 -26.08 5.89
C PRO A 126 6.71 -27.28 4.97
N THR A 127 5.75 -28.15 5.32
CA THR A 127 5.36 -29.31 4.52
C THR A 127 4.79 -28.88 3.16
N ASP A 128 3.92 -27.88 3.13
CA ASP A 128 3.38 -27.34 1.88
C ASP A 128 4.51 -26.74 1.03
N ALA A 129 5.38 -25.93 1.65
CA ALA A 129 6.48 -25.29 0.94
C ALA A 129 7.41 -26.31 0.27
N ALA A 130 7.73 -27.40 0.97
CA ALA A 130 8.50 -28.52 0.42
C ALA A 130 7.75 -29.20 -0.75
N ALA A 131 6.45 -29.43 -0.62
CA ALA A 131 5.64 -30.06 -1.67
C ALA A 131 5.50 -29.19 -2.93
N PHE A 132 5.53 -27.88 -2.78
CA PHE A 132 5.49 -26.92 -3.90
C PHE A 132 6.89 -26.55 -4.42
N GLY A 133 7.97 -26.97 -3.74
CA GLY A 133 9.36 -26.62 -4.10
C GLY A 133 9.68 -25.15 -3.95
N VAL A 134 9.12 -24.50 -2.95
CA VAL A 134 9.31 -23.06 -2.66
C VAL A 134 9.81 -22.86 -1.23
N ARG A 135 10.36 -21.67 -0.93
CA ARG A 135 10.89 -21.33 0.40
C ARG A 135 10.30 -20.02 0.93
N HIS A 136 10.45 -19.82 2.24
CA HIS A 136 10.05 -18.57 2.88
C HIS A 136 10.71 -17.36 2.19
N GLY A 137 9.92 -16.31 1.94
CA GLY A 137 10.38 -15.09 1.29
C GLY A 137 10.57 -15.19 -0.23
N GLN A 138 10.50 -16.39 -0.82
CA GLN A 138 10.54 -16.54 -2.27
C GLN A 138 9.35 -15.88 -2.92
N ARG A 139 9.56 -15.24 -4.08
CA ARG A 139 8.50 -14.64 -4.87
C ARG A 139 8.11 -15.57 -6.02
N VAL A 140 6.82 -15.73 -6.22
CA VAL A 140 6.27 -16.64 -7.24
C VAL A 140 5.20 -15.94 -8.07
N SER A 141 4.96 -16.46 -9.27
CA SER A 141 3.81 -16.10 -10.09
C SER A 141 2.69 -17.12 -9.89
N VAL A 142 1.47 -16.64 -9.68
CA VAL A 142 0.29 -17.48 -9.49
C VAL A 142 -0.78 -17.18 -10.53
N ARG A 143 -1.34 -18.20 -11.16
CA ARG A 143 -2.49 -18.08 -12.05
C ARG A 143 -3.76 -18.25 -11.24
N VAL A 144 -4.60 -17.23 -11.22
CA VAL A 144 -5.95 -17.25 -10.64
C VAL A 144 -6.91 -17.93 -11.61
N LEU A 145 -7.73 -18.86 -11.10
CA LEU A 145 -8.70 -19.65 -11.88
C LEU A 145 -10.13 -19.10 -11.70
N GLY A 146 -10.26 -17.79 -11.57
CA GLY A 146 -11.56 -17.10 -11.47
C GLY A 146 -12.28 -16.98 -12.80
N SER A 147 -13.41 -16.29 -12.80
CA SER A 147 -14.20 -16.03 -14.03
C SER A 147 -13.48 -15.09 -15.02
N ARG A 148 -12.47 -14.35 -14.52
CA ARG A 148 -11.57 -13.50 -15.31
C ARG A 148 -10.13 -13.91 -15.03
N PRO A 149 -9.64 -15.03 -15.61
CA PRO A 149 -8.33 -15.58 -15.26
C PRO A 149 -7.21 -14.58 -15.55
N LEU A 150 -6.28 -14.45 -14.60
CA LEU A 150 -5.10 -13.61 -14.71
C LEU A 150 -3.91 -14.24 -13.97
N ILE A 151 -2.73 -13.71 -14.19
CA ILE A 151 -1.53 -14.08 -13.44
C ILE A 151 -1.17 -12.92 -12.53
N LEU A 152 -1.04 -13.23 -11.24
CA LEU A 152 -0.47 -12.33 -10.26
C LEU A 152 1.01 -12.68 -10.11
N GLU A 153 1.86 -11.72 -10.40
CA GLU A 153 3.30 -11.84 -10.24
C GLU A 153 3.75 -11.30 -8.89
N ASP A 154 5.00 -11.56 -8.53
CA ASP A 154 5.62 -10.99 -7.33
C ASP A 154 4.84 -11.32 -6.04
N VAL A 155 4.39 -12.56 -5.91
CA VAL A 155 3.65 -13.05 -4.73
C VAL A 155 4.65 -13.64 -3.72
N PRO A 156 4.91 -12.99 -2.58
CA PRO A 156 5.79 -13.54 -1.55
C PRO A 156 5.18 -14.74 -0.86
N VAL A 157 6.01 -15.75 -0.63
CA VAL A 157 5.66 -16.97 0.12
C VAL A 157 5.99 -16.77 1.59
N ARG A 158 5.01 -16.94 2.46
CA ARG A 158 5.14 -16.88 3.92
C ARG A 158 5.00 -18.29 4.50
N VAL A 159 6.12 -18.84 4.95
CA VAL A 159 6.14 -20.19 5.57
C VAL A 159 6.14 -20.06 7.07
N SER A 160 5.20 -20.73 7.75
CA SER A 160 5.10 -20.82 9.20
C SER A 160 4.35 -22.08 9.60
N GLU A 161 4.75 -22.73 10.70
CA GLU A 161 4.03 -23.89 11.26
C GLU A 161 2.57 -23.57 11.61
N ALA A 162 2.29 -22.32 11.98
CA ALA A 162 0.96 -21.84 12.32
C ALA A 162 0.18 -21.31 11.12
N SER A 163 0.57 -21.64 9.88
CA SER A 163 -0.14 -21.22 8.66
C SER A 163 -1.11 -22.28 8.17
N ALA A 164 -2.18 -21.84 7.51
CA ALA A 164 -2.99 -22.67 6.62
C ALA A 164 -2.70 -22.28 5.17
N LEU A 165 -2.66 -23.28 4.27
CA LEU A 165 -2.33 -23.07 2.85
C LEU A 165 -3.41 -22.26 2.15
N ALA A 166 -3.12 -20.99 1.84
CA ALA A 166 -4.01 -20.09 1.12
C ALA A 166 -3.23 -18.96 0.44
N LEU A 167 -3.75 -18.49 -0.69
CA LEU A 167 -3.36 -17.22 -1.29
C LEU A 167 -4.27 -16.11 -0.76
N HIS A 168 -3.70 -15.12 -0.08
CA HIS A 168 -4.42 -13.91 0.31
C HIS A 168 -4.21 -12.82 -0.75
N ILE A 169 -5.31 -12.26 -1.20
CA ILE A 169 -5.36 -11.10 -2.10
C ILE A 169 -6.34 -10.06 -1.56
N ASP A 170 -6.19 -8.81 -1.97
CA ASP A 170 -7.13 -7.78 -1.55
C ASP A 170 -8.43 -7.80 -2.39
N THR A 171 -9.37 -6.92 -2.06
CA THR A 171 -10.67 -6.83 -2.76
C THR A 171 -10.52 -6.38 -4.21
N ASP A 172 -9.58 -5.49 -4.52
CA ASP A 172 -9.37 -4.98 -5.87
C ASP A 172 -8.82 -6.09 -6.78
N GLU A 173 -7.86 -6.87 -6.29
CA GLU A 173 -7.29 -8.02 -6.98
C GLU A 173 -8.33 -9.13 -7.19
N ALA A 174 -9.15 -9.40 -6.16
CA ALA A 174 -10.23 -10.36 -6.25
C ALA A 174 -11.26 -9.96 -7.32
N ASN A 175 -11.65 -8.69 -7.35
CA ASN A 175 -12.56 -8.15 -8.37
C ASN A 175 -11.95 -8.21 -9.77
N ALA A 176 -10.68 -7.86 -9.93
CA ALA A 176 -9.96 -7.93 -11.20
C ALA A 176 -9.96 -9.35 -11.77
N ALA A 177 -9.74 -10.35 -10.92
CA ALA A 177 -9.69 -11.76 -11.29
C ALA A 177 -11.08 -12.43 -11.40
N GLY A 178 -12.14 -11.77 -10.92
CA GLY A 178 -13.44 -12.41 -10.72
C GLY A 178 -13.36 -13.59 -9.75
N ALA A 179 -12.53 -13.45 -8.70
CA ALA A 179 -12.33 -14.47 -7.69
C ALA A 179 -13.50 -14.46 -6.70
N GLY A 180 -14.42 -15.42 -6.87
CA GLY A 180 -15.53 -15.67 -5.95
C GLY A 180 -15.16 -16.66 -4.85
N LYS A 181 -16.18 -17.08 -4.10
CA LYS A 181 -16.05 -18.12 -3.08
C LYS A 181 -15.47 -19.40 -3.71
N ASP A 182 -14.58 -20.06 -2.98
CA ASP A 182 -13.90 -21.29 -3.40
C ASP A 182 -13.01 -21.16 -4.64
N CYS A 183 -12.70 -19.93 -5.07
CA CYS A 183 -11.76 -19.68 -6.15
C CYS A 183 -10.37 -20.21 -5.79
N ARG A 184 -9.66 -20.74 -6.78
CA ARG A 184 -8.34 -21.35 -6.60
C ARG A 184 -7.31 -20.74 -7.53
N CYS A 185 -6.06 -20.90 -7.17
CA CYS A 185 -4.92 -20.53 -8.00
C CYS A 185 -3.94 -21.70 -8.16
N ARG A 186 -2.98 -21.55 -9.07
CA ARG A 186 -1.84 -22.43 -9.22
C ARG A 186 -0.56 -21.62 -9.31
N ILE A 187 0.49 -22.08 -8.66
CA ILE A 187 1.84 -21.54 -8.86
C ILE A 187 2.28 -21.94 -10.27
N VAL A 188 2.65 -20.97 -11.08
CA VAL A 188 3.04 -21.18 -12.50
C VAL A 188 4.50 -20.87 -12.79
N GLY A 189 5.20 -20.24 -11.86
CA GLY A 189 6.64 -19.96 -11.96
C GLY A 189 7.21 -19.39 -10.66
N ALA A 190 8.52 -19.57 -10.46
CA ALA A 190 9.27 -18.71 -9.54
C ALA A 190 9.55 -17.42 -10.32
N CYS A 191 9.36 -16.26 -9.69
CA CYS A 191 9.92 -15.05 -10.24
C CYS A 191 11.44 -15.23 -10.19
N SER A 192 12.10 -15.15 -11.34
CA SER A 192 13.56 -14.95 -11.36
C SER A 192 13.83 -13.71 -10.48
N ASP A 193 14.98 -13.70 -9.79
CA ASP A 193 15.44 -12.58 -8.96
C ASP A 193 15.63 -11.29 -9.83
N ALA A 194 14.60 -10.90 -10.54
CA ALA A 194 14.49 -9.56 -11.07
C ALA A 194 14.35 -8.65 -9.86
N PRO A 195 15.08 -7.53 -9.76
CA PRO A 195 14.94 -6.59 -8.68
C PRO A 195 13.45 -6.28 -8.54
N ALA A 196 12.94 -6.39 -7.31
CA ALA A 196 11.55 -6.09 -6.99
C ALA A 196 11.16 -4.83 -7.76
N CYS A 197 10.14 -4.93 -8.60
CA CYS A 197 9.55 -3.74 -9.22
C CYS A 197 9.27 -2.81 -8.04
N ALA A 198 10.00 -1.72 -7.94
CA ALA A 198 9.83 -0.73 -6.88
C ALA A 198 8.32 -0.45 -6.80
N PRO A 199 7.72 -0.33 -5.61
CA PRO A 199 6.30 -0.14 -5.45
C PRO A 199 5.86 0.97 -6.40
N ALA A 200 4.98 0.63 -7.34
CA ALA A 200 4.32 1.59 -8.20
C ALA A 200 3.48 2.47 -7.28
N GLY A 201 3.97 3.66 -6.98
CA GLY A 201 3.26 4.56 -6.09
C GLY A 201 4.14 5.43 -5.21
N GLN A 202 5.40 5.51 -5.48
CA GLN A 202 6.08 6.79 -5.46
C GLN A 202 6.32 7.13 -6.94
N ASP A 203 5.57 8.09 -7.46
CA ASP A 203 6.16 9.00 -8.40
C ASP A 203 7.48 9.37 -7.74
N ARG A 204 8.54 8.66 -8.13
CA ARG A 204 9.87 9.18 -8.00
C ARG A 204 9.76 10.46 -8.81
N ALA A 205 9.58 11.55 -8.09
CA ALA A 205 9.81 12.82 -8.70
C ALA A 205 11.11 12.63 -9.48
N PRO A 206 11.13 12.82 -10.80
CA PRO A 206 12.34 12.62 -11.57
C PRO A 206 13.42 13.33 -10.76
N GLU A 207 14.56 12.64 -10.53
CA GLU A 207 15.69 13.29 -9.87
C GLU A 207 15.79 14.68 -10.51
N PRO A 208 15.85 15.76 -9.74
CA PRO A 208 15.72 17.09 -10.28
C PRO A 208 16.77 17.23 -11.38
N SER A 209 16.32 17.06 -12.62
CA SER A 209 17.19 17.27 -13.76
C SER A 209 17.48 18.76 -13.75
N ALA A 210 18.71 19.11 -13.41
CA ALA A 210 19.20 20.45 -13.60
C ALA A 210 19.04 20.74 -15.09
N CYS A 211 18.11 21.59 -15.45
CA CYS A 211 18.03 22.05 -16.82
C CYS A 211 19.15 23.08 -17.01
N ASP A 212 20.18 22.67 -17.73
CA ASP A 212 21.22 23.57 -18.18
C ASP A 212 20.60 24.66 -19.04
N SER A 213 20.59 25.87 -18.49
CA SER A 213 20.34 27.19 -19.11
C SER A 213 19.39 27.26 -20.32
N LEU A 214 18.42 28.14 -20.21
CA LEU A 214 17.57 28.55 -21.33
C LEU A 214 18.37 29.42 -22.36
N PRO A 215 18.10 29.26 -23.66
CA PRO A 215 18.66 30.15 -24.68
C PRO A 215 17.98 31.53 -24.56
N GLY A 216 18.76 32.62 -24.67
CA GLY A 216 18.24 34.00 -24.64
C GLY A 216 18.77 34.81 -23.47
N LYS A 217 18.67 36.15 -23.60
CA LYS A 217 19.11 37.10 -22.56
C LYS A 217 18.05 37.36 -21.48
N LEU A 218 16.78 37.11 -21.77
CA LEU A 218 15.66 37.36 -20.87
C LEU A 218 14.90 36.06 -20.54
N ILE A 219 14.72 35.77 -19.26
CA ILE A 219 13.95 34.66 -18.76
C ILE A 219 12.61 35.17 -18.24
N THR A 220 11.52 34.71 -18.84
CA THR A 220 10.16 35.14 -18.55
C THR A 220 9.37 34.09 -17.77
N GLU A 221 8.17 34.46 -17.31
CA GLU A 221 7.24 33.52 -16.67
C GLU A 221 6.91 32.31 -17.57
N GLN A 222 6.74 32.54 -18.89
CA GLN A 222 6.42 31.48 -19.84
C GLN A 222 7.54 30.45 -19.92
N ASP A 223 8.79 30.85 -19.81
CA ASP A 223 9.94 29.95 -19.79
C ASP A 223 9.94 29.10 -18.53
N ILE A 224 9.61 29.68 -17.37
CA ILE A 224 9.47 28.95 -16.12
C ILE A 224 8.32 27.94 -16.18
N ARG A 225 7.19 28.30 -16.78
CA ARG A 225 6.05 27.38 -16.98
C ARG A 225 6.43 26.23 -17.93
N ALA A 226 7.23 26.48 -18.96
CA ALA A 226 7.73 25.47 -19.87
C ALA A 226 8.72 24.50 -19.17
N LEU A 227 9.61 25.01 -18.31
CA LEU A 227 10.51 24.22 -17.50
C LEU A 227 9.74 23.30 -16.53
N ARG A 228 8.68 23.80 -15.91
CA ARG A 228 7.81 23.00 -15.04
C ARG A 228 7.16 21.83 -15.80
N LYS A 229 6.66 22.08 -17.02
CA LYS A 229 6.09 21.02 -17.88
C LYS A 229 7.11 19.96 -18.27
N LYS A 230 8.41 20.31 -18.34
CA LYS A 230 9.52 19.38 -18.61
C LYS A 230 10.07 18.69 -17.36
N GLY A 231 9.49 18.93 -16.18
CA GLY A 231 9.92 18.31 -14.92
C GLY A 231 11.19 18.89 -14.33
N CYS A 232 11.64 20.07 -14.77
CA CYS A 232 12.85 20.72 -14.25
C CYS A 232 12.62 21.26 -12.84
N ALA A 233 13.52 20.94 -11.91
CA ALA A 233 13.49 21.43 -10.54
C ALA A 233 14.57 22.49 -10.22
N ALA A 234 15.52 22.72 -11.13
CA ALA A 234 16.53 23.76 -10.98
C ALA A 234 16.81 24.43 -12.32
N LEU A 235 17.11 25.74 -12.27
CA LEU A 235 17.48 26.56 -13.43
C LEU A 235 18.75 27.33 -13.12
N THR A 236 19.77 27.24 -13.98
CA THR A 236 20.97 28.03 -13.88
C THR A 236 20.86 29.28 -14.79
N VAL A 237 20.87 30.46 -14.20
CA VAL A 237 20.89 31.73 -14.90
C VAL A 237 22.34 32.12 -15.20
N ARG A 238 22.71 32.20 -16.47
CA ARG A 238 24.10 32.51 -16.92
C ARG A 238 24.39 34.00 -16.77
N LYS A 239 25.68 34.31 -16.71
CA LYS A 239 26.16 35.72 -16.75
C LYS A 239 25.62 36.43 -17.99
N GLY A 240 24.97 37.57 -17.79
CA GLY A 240 24.34 38.37 -18.85
C GLY A 240 22.87 38.00 -19.16
N GLN A 241 22.29 37.02 -18.49
CA GLN A 241 20.86 36.75 -18.54
C GLN A 241 20.14 37.55 -17.45
N ILE A 242 18.93 37.97 -17.75
CA ILE A 242 18.04 38.69 -16.82
C ILE A 242 16.80 37.83 -16.60
N ILE A 243 16.46 37.55 -15.34
CA ILE A 243 15.20 36.93 -14.97
C ILE A 243 14.21 37.97 -14.48
N THR A 244 13.00 37.99 -15.05
CA THR A 244 11.97 38.93 -14.63
C THR A 244 11.48 38.66 -13.20
N PRO A 245 11.02 39.67 -12.44
CA PRO A 245 10.45 39.47 -11.11
C PRO A 245 9.35 38.44 -11.11
N LEU A 246 8.41 38.48 -12.07
CA LEU A 246 7.32 37.54 -12.20
C LEU A 246 7.82 36.11 -12.47
N ALA A 247 8.86 35.92 -13.29
CA ALA A 247 9.49 34.61 -13.52
C ALA A 247 10.11 34.03 -12.23
N ARG A 248 10.71 34.90 -11.41
CA ARG A 248 11.28 34.50 -10.12
C ARG A 248 10.21 34.05 -9.14
N ASP A 249 9.11 34.78 -9.04
CA ASP A 249 7.98 34.46 -8.18
C ASP A 249 7.30 33.15 -8.64
N THR A 250 7.14 32.99 -9.94
CA THR A 250 6.59 31.75 -10.53
C THR A 250 7.52 30.55 -10.30
N ALA A 251 8.84 30.71 -10.41
CA ALA A 251 9.79 29.65 -10.10
C ALA A 251 9.68 29.22 -8.63
N LYS A 252 9.60 30.17 -7.71
CA LYS A 252 9.41 29.93 -6.28
C LYS A 252 8.10 29.18 -6.01
N SER A 253 6.99 29.58 -6.65
CA SER A 253 5.69 28.91 -6.49
C SER A 253 5.68 27.48 -7.03
N PHE A 254 6.52 27.18 -8.02
CA PHE A 254 6.66 25.85 -8.61
C PHE A 254 7.76 24.99 -7.97
N GLY A 255 8.46 25.51 -6.95
CA GLY A 255 9.57 24.82 -6.31
C GLY A 255 10.82 24.66 -7.19
N ILE A 256 10.98 25.52 -8.22
CA ILE A 256 12.16 25.52 -9.09
C ILE A 256 13.26 26.38 -8.44
N SER A 257 14.38 25.78 -8.11
CA SER A 257 15.55 26.47 -7.55
C SER A 257 16.26 27.27 -8.64
N ILE A 258 16.59 28.53 -8.36
CA ILE A 258 17.36 29.39 -9.26
C ILE A 258 18.77 29.53 -8.73
N THR A 259 19.78 29.15 -9.54
CA THR A 259 21.20 29.36 -9.27
C THR A 259 21.80 30.30 -10.29
N TYR A 260 22.79 31.06 -9.90
CA TYR A 260 23.48 31.97 -10.80
C TYR A 260 24.86 31.42 -11.11
N GLY A 261 25.10 31.11 -12.40
CA GLY A 261 26.42 30.71 -12.89
C GLY A 261 27.34 31.90 -12.98
N GLY A 262 28.55 31.71 -12.52
CA GLY A 262 29.63 32.69 -12.56
C GLY A 262 30.14 32.98 -13.98
#